data_246113a169ad3f9b434afcb03114e405
#
_entry.id   246113a169ad3f9b434afcb03114e405
#
_cell.length_a   1.000
_cell.length_b   1.000
_cell.length_c   1.000
_cell.angle_alpha   90.00
_cell.angle_beta   90.00
_cell.angle_gamma   90.00
#
_symmetry.space_group_name_H-M   'P 1'
#
loop_
_entity.id
_entity.type
_entity.pdbx_description
1 polymer ?
#
loop_
_entity_poly.entity_id
_entity_poly.type
_entity_poly.pdbx_seq_one_letter_code
_entity_poly.pdbx_strand_id
1 'polypeptide(L)'
;MSDRLYAESGVSWAALVWGPVFALLGALAELVTGGPVHVVGWLMVGFGLCVITVPWVYARRRFLSLEVTTTQLRQGREKVPADQLASVTDVGVPVGARVLGGGWTVPRKYDSLPVELADGTVVLAWAKDVEALQDALDRLVRATPKEA
;
A
#
# COMPACT_ATOMS: atom_id res chain seq x y z
N MET A 1 16.99 -13.95 8.35
CA MET A 1 15.62 -13.40 8.54
C MET A 1 15.78 -11.89 8.62
N SER A 2 15.30 -11.17 7.64
CA SER A 2 15.29 -9.71 7.69
C SER A 2 14.18 -9.28 8.63
N ASP A 3 14.55 -8.70 9.78
CA ASP A 3 13.57 -8.18 10.72
C ASP A 3 12.79 -7.05 10.07
N ARG A 4 11.48 -7.16 10.11
CA ARG A 4 10.57 -6.15 9.58
C ARG A 4 10.42 -5.04 10.62
N LEU A 5 10.87 -3.84 10.27
CA LEU A 5 10.78 -2.66 11.14
C LEU A 5 9.42 -1.98 11.02
N TYR A 6 8.85 -1.96 9.80
CA TYR A 6 7.56 -1.34 9.53
C TYR A 6 6.91 -1.97 8.28
N ALA A 7 5.60 -2.08 8.26
CA ALA A 7 4.88 -2.54 7.08
C ALA A 7 3.44 -2.02 7.02
N GLU A 8 3.05 -1.53 5.86
CA GLU A 8 1.67 -1.20 5.53
C GLU A 8 1.18 -1.98 4.32
N SER A 9 -0.07 -2.46 4.39
CA SER A 9 -0.77 -3.04 3.25
C SER A 9 -1.78 -2.05 2.70
N GLY A 10 -1.80 -1.88 1.38
CA GLY A 10 -2.68 -0.90 0.73
C GLY A 10 -4.18 -1.17 0.88
N VAL A 11 -4.59 -2.44 0.86
CA VAL A 11 -6.00 -2.85 0.93
C VAL A 11 -6.12 -4.19 1.65
N SER A 12 -7.15 -4.31 2.48
CA SER A 12 -7.50 -5.58 3.14
C SER A 12 -8.21 -6.53 2.16
N TRP A 13 -8.03 -7.84 2.35
CA TRP A 13 -8.81 -8.89 1.69
C TRP A 13 -10.30 -8.84 2.05
N ALA A 14 -10.67 -8.14 3.12
CA ALA A 14 -12.07 -7.91 3.50
C ALA A 14 -12.90 -7.26 2.38
N ALA A 15 -12.27 -6.57 1.43
CA ALA A 15 -12.97 -6.03 0.26
C ALA A 15 -13.64 -7.13 -0.60
N LEU A 16 -13.14 -8.37 -0.59
CA LEU A 16 -13.75 -9.49 -1.31
C LEU A 16 -15.08 -9.95 -0.71
N VAL A 17 -15.31 -9.69 0.57
CA VAL A 17 -16.54 -10.09 1.26
C VAL A 17 -17.75 -9.29 0.75
N TRP A 18 -17.53 -8.08 0.23
CA TRP A 18 -18.62 -7.23 -0.23
C TRP A 18 -19.41 -7.80 -1.42
N GLY A 19 -18.77 -8.57 -2.30
CA GLY A 19 -19.48 -9.24 -3.42
C GLY A 19 -20.55 -10.23 -2.95
N PRO A 20 -20.20 -11.25 -2.15
CA PRO A 20 -21.16 -12.17 -1.54
C PRO A 20 -22.20 -11.48 -0.65
N VAL A 21 -21.81 -10.48 0.15
CA VAL A 21 -22.74 -9.71 0.99
C VAL A 21 -23.79 -8.99 0.15
N PHE A 22 -23.39 -8.35 -0.95
CA PHE A 22 -24.30 -7.66 -1.84
C PHE A 22 -25.28 -8.63 -2.50
N ALA A 23 -24.80 -9.78 -2.98
CA ALA A 23 -25.64 -10.81 -3.56
C ALA A 23 -26.66 -11.39 -2.55
N LEU A 24 -26.23 -11.61 -1.31
CA LEU A 24 -27.11 -12.07 -0.23
C LEU A 24 -28.19 -11.04 0.10
N LEU A 25 -27.83 -9.77 0.24
CA LEU A 25 -28.80 -8.69 0.49
C LEU A 25 -29.82 -8.56 -0.63
N GLY A 26 -29.41 -8.70 -1.89
CA GLY A 26 -30.31 -8.69 -3.03
C GLY A 26 -31.30 -9.87 -3.02
N ALA A 27 -30.81 -11.09 -2.75
CA ALA A 27 -31.66 -12.28 -2.61
C ALA A 27 -32.66 -12.15 -1.45
N LEU A 28 -32.21 -11.58 -0.30
CA LEU A 28 -33.09 -11.32 0.84
C LEU A 28 -34.16 -10.27 0.51
N ALA A 29 -33.80 -9.22 -0.24
CA ALA A 29 -34.78 -8.21 -0.68
C ALA A 29 -35.90 -8.83 -1.56
N GLU A 30 -35.53 -9.69 -2.50
CA GLU A 30 -36.52 -10.43 -3.30
C GLU A 30 -37.43 -11.30 -2.43
N LEU A 31 -36.88 -12.03 -1.47
CA LEU A 31 -37.61 -12.85 -0.52
C LEU A 31 -38.63 -12.03 0.28
N VAL A 32 -38.24 -10.88 0.79
CA VAL A 32 -39.11 -10.00 1.60
C VAL A 32 -40.22 -9.36 0.77
N THR A 33 -39.95 -9.04 -0.50
CA THR A 33 -40.95 -8.47 -1.42
C THR A 33 -41.95 -9.49 -1.95
N GLY A 34 -41.81 -10.78 -1.58
CA GLY A 34 -42.74 -11.85 -1.96
C GLY A 34 -42.66 -12.30 -3.43
N GLY A 35 -41.60 -11.91 -4.13
CA GLY A 35 -41.30 -12.34 -5.49
C GLY A 35 -40.54 -13.67 -5.54
N PRO A 36 -40.45 -14.30 -6.75
CA PRO A 36 -39.59 -15.45 -6.93
C PRO A 36 -38.11 -15.07 -6.73
N VAL A 37 -37.42 -15.79 -5.85
CA VAL A 37 -35.99 -15.55 -5.59
C VAL A 37 -35.16 -16.12 -6.74
N HIS A 38 -34.43 -15.26 -7.45
CA HIS A 38 -33.56 -15.67 -8.56
C HIS A 38 -32.15 -16.06 -8.03
N VAL A 39 -32.10 -17.18 -7.30
CA VAL A 39 -30.85 -17.65 -6.62
C VAL A 39 -29.69 -17.74 -7.59
N VAL A 40 -29.86 -18.31 -8.78
CA VAL A 40 -28.77 -18.41 -9.78
C VAL A 40 -28.33 -17.04 -10.26
N GLY A 41 -29.24 -16.09 -10.44
CA GLY A 41 -28.91 -14.71 -10.81
C GLY A 41 -28.03 -14.04 -9.75
N TRP A 42 -28.39 -14.16 -8.47
CA TRP A 42 -27.63 -13.58 -7.38
C TRP A 42 -26.28 -14.27 -7.17
N LEU A 43 -26.19 -15.59 -7.40
CA LEU A 43 -24.89 -16.28 -7.39
C LEU A 43 -23.98 -15.78 -8.51
N MET A 44 -24.52 -15.56 -9.71
CA MET A 44 -23.75 -14.98 -10.82
C MET A 44 -23.31 -13.55 -10.55
N VAL A 45 -24.15 -12.71 -9.93
CA VAL A 45 -23.79 -11.35 -9.52
C VAL A 45 -22.67 -11.38 -8.48
N GLY A 46 -22.81 -12.20 -7.43
CA GLY A 46 -21.79 -12.35 -6.40
C GLY A 46 -20.45 -12.84 -6.96
N PHE A 47 -20.49 -13.85 -7.83
CA PHE A 47 -19.30 -14.37 -8.50
C PHE A 47 -18.66 -13.32 -9.42
N GLY A 48 -19.44 -12.63 -10.24
CA GLY A 48 -18.95 -11.57 -11.12
C GLY A 48 -18.27 -10.44 -10.36
N LEU A 49 -18.84 -10.00 -9.23
CA LEU A 49 -18.23 -9.02 -8.34
C LEU A 49 -16.92 -9.52 -7.76
N CYS A 50 -16.82 -10.79 -7.37
CA CYS A 50 -15.56 -11.37 -6.91
C CYS A 50 -14.50 -11.39 -8.02
N VAL A 51 -14.86 -11.79 -9.24
CA VAL A 51 -13.97 -11.83 -10.40
C VAL A 51 -13.37 -10.45 -10.71
N ILE A 52 -14.15 -9.39 -10.55
CA ILE A 52 -13.68 -8.02 -10.74
C ILE A 52 -12.86 -7.53 -9.55
N THR A 53 -13.27 -7.89 -8.33
CA THR A 53 -12.63 -7.39 -7.09
C THR A 53 -11.26 -8.03 -6.84
N VAL A 54 -11.08 -9.31 -7.17
CA VAL A 54 -9.80 -10.03 -6.97
C VAL A 54 -8.63 -9.34 -7.64
N PRO A 55 -8.62 -9.09 -8.97
CA PRO A 55 -7.50 -8.43 -9.63
C PRO A 55 -7.31 -7.00 -9.13
N TRP A 56 -8.38 -6.29 -8.78
CA TRP A 56 -8.31 -4.95 -8.23
C TRP A 56 -7.63 -4.92 -6.84
N VAL A 57 -8.01 -5.83 -5.93
CA VAL A 57 -7.37 -5.97 -4.61
C VAL A 57 -5.91 -6.38 -4.78
N TYR A 58 -5.63 -7.34 -5.67
CA TYR A 58 -4.26 -7.79 -5.94
C TYR A 58 -3.38 -6.66 -6.46
N ALA A 59 -3.85 -5.90 -7.46
CA ALA A 59 -3.13 -4.75 -7.98
C ALA A 59 -2.86 -3.70 -6.89
N ARG A 60 -3.89 -3.32 -6.13
CA ARG A 60 -3.73 -2.34 -5.05
C ARG A 60 -2.78 -2.79 -3.96
N ARG A 61 -2.83 -4.04 -3.57
CA ARG A 61 -1.86 -4.58 -2.58
C ARG A 61 -0.43 -4.54 -3.11
N ARG A 62 -0.23 -4.80 -4.39
CA ARG A 62 1.09 -4.79 -5.01
C ARG A 62 1.67 -3.37 -5.18
N PHE A 63 0.82 -2.39 -5.52
CA PHE A 63 1.26 -1.01 -5.76
C PHE A 63 1.31 -0.14 -4.50
N LEU A 64 0.43 -0.40 -3.53
CA LEU A 64 0.32 0.38 -2.30
C LEU A 64 0.91 -0.34 -1.08
N SER A 65 1.82 -1.30 -1.27
CA SER A 65 2.55 -1.93 -0.18
C SER A 65 3.77 -1.11 0.19
N LEU A 66 3.98 -0.96 1.49
CA LEU A 66 5.17 -0.36 2.07
C LEU A 66 5.76 -1.34 3.08
N GLU A 67 7.05 -1.59 2.99
CA GLU A 67 7.76 -2.47 3.90
C GLU A 67 9.18 -1.93 4.14
N VAL A 68 9.51 -1.70 5.40
CA VAL A 68 10.86 -1.35 5.85
C VAL A 68 11.44 -2.55 6.58
N THR A 69 12.55 -3.04 6.09
CA THR A 69 13.32 -4.12 6.72
C THR A 69 14.66 -3.59 7.19
N THR A 70 15.43 -4.39 7.90
CA THR A 70 16.80 -4.04 8.34
C THR A 70 17.79 -3.85 7.19
N THR A 71 17.41 -4.17 5.95
CA THR A 71 18.30 -4.13 4.78
C THR A 71 17.82 -3.22 3.66
N GLN A 72 16.53 -2.91 3.61
CA GLN A 72 15.95 -2.15 2.49
C GLN A 72 14.59 -1.50 2.84
N LEU A 73 14.30 -0.40 2.15
CA LEU A 73 12.97 0.16 2.00
C LEU A 73 12.33 -0.39 0.72
N ARG A 74 11.18 -1.01 0.82
CA ARG A 74 10.37 -1.43 -0.33
C ARG A 74 9.07 -0.64 -0.36
N GLN A 75 8.84 0.07 -1.45
CA GLN A 75 7.62 0.82 -1.67
C GLN A 75 6.99 0.46 -3.01
N GLY A 76 5.85 -0.22 -2.96
CA GLY A 76 5.22 -0.77 -4.14
C GLY A 76 6.12 -1.74 -4.89
N ARG A 77 6.55 -1.34 -6.10
CA ARG A 77 7.45 -2.15 -6.95
C ARG A 77 8.93 -1.78 -6.79
N GLU A 78 9.22 -0.68 -6.12
CA GLU A 78 10.56 -0.14 -5.98
C GLU A 78 11.21 -0.60 -4.67
N LYS A 79 12.50 -0.89 -4.71
CA LYS A 79 13.31 -1.28 -3.57
C LYS A 79 14.48 -0.32 -3.50
N VAL A 80 14.70 0.25 -2.33
CA VAL A 80 15.85 1.10 -2.02
C VAL A 80 16.65 0.39 -0.93
N PRO A 81 17.85 -0.09 -1.23
CA PRO A 81 18.74 -0.69 -0.25
C PRO A 81 19.10 0.31 0.84
N ALA A 82 19.41 -0.18 2.05
CA ALA A 82 19.71 0.66 3.20
C ALA A 82 20.96 1.53 3.02
N ASP A 83 21.95 1.03 2.28
CA ASP A 83 23.19 1.74 1.93
C ASP A 83 22.96 2.94 1.00
N GLN A 84 21.86 2.96 0.26
CA GLN A 84 21.45 4.08 -0.60
C GLN A 84 20.62 5.15 0.12
N LEU A 85 20.29 4.96 1.39
CA LEU A 85 19.56 5.94 2.20
C LEU A 85 20.59 6.83 2.94
N ALA A 86 20.50 8.14 2.74
CA ALA A 86 21.42 9.09 3.39
C ALA A 86 20.80 9.74 4.63
N SER A 87 19.61 10.33 4.49
CA SER A 87 18.92 11.03 5.57
C SER A 87 17.41 11.01 5.38
N VAL A 88 16.69 11.08 6.49
CA VAL A 88 15.22 11.15 6.54
C VAL A 88 14.75 12.34 7.37
N THR A 89 15.65 12.93 8.16
CA THR A 89 15.34 14.05 9.04
C THR A 89 15.87 15.35 8.42
N ASP A 90 15.06 16.42 8.50
CA ASP A 90 15.38 17.76 7.98
C ASP A 90 15.69 17.80 6.46
N VAL A 91 15.09 16.91 5.70
CA VAL A 91 15.25 16.88 4.24
C VAL A 91 14.26 17.85 3.60
N GLY A 92 14.79 18.85 2.87
CA GLY A 92 13.97 19.76 2.09
C GLY A 92 13.28 19.05 0.92
N VAL A 93 12.07 19.50 0.54
CA VAL A 93 11.37 18.96 -0.62
C VAL A 93 11.67 19.82 -1.85
N PRO A 94 12.50 19.36 -2.79
CA PRO A 94 12.72 20.08 -4.03
C PRO A 94 11.47 20.00 -4.93
N VAL A 95 11.26 21.04 -5.73
CA VAL A 95 10.17 21.06 -6.71
C VAL A 95 10.40 19.94 -7.73
N GLY A 96 9.38 19.09 -7.90
CA GLY A 96 9.48 17.96 -8.84
C GLY A 96 10.16 16.70 -8.28
N ALA A 97 10.30 16.59 -6.94
CA ALA A 97 10.83 15.38 -6.31
C ALA A 97 10.06 14.12 -6.77
N ARG A 98 10.81 13.08 -7.13
CA ARG A 98 10.24 11.83 -7.61
C ARG A 98 9.53 11.08 -6.47
N VAL A 99 8.34 10.56 -6.75
CA VAL A 99 7.59 9.72 -5.80
C VAL A 99 8.07 8.28 -5.90
N LEU A 100 8.41 7.66 -4.77
CA LEU A 100 8.77 6.24 -4.70
C LEU A 100 7.58 5.33 -5.03
N GLY A 101 7.87 4.17 -5.58
CA GLY A 101 6.87 3.16 -5.91
C GLY A 101 6.29 3.27 -7.33
N GLY A 102 6.82 4.17 -8.17
CA GLY A 102 6.46 4.29 -9.59
C GLY A 102 5.19 5.10 -9.87
N GLY A 103 4.70 5.86 -8.89
CA GLY A 103 3.59 6.78 -9.05
C GLY A 103 4.03 8.18 -9.50
N TRP A 104 3.14 8.92 -10.17
CA TRP A 104 3.36 10.32 -10.54
C TRP A 104 3.08 11.28 -9.37
N THR A 105 2.21 10.86 -8.47
CA THR A 105 1.79 11.62 -7.29
C THR A 105 1.64 10.69 -6.09
N VAL A 106 1.76 11.26 -4.89
CA VAL A 106 1.46 10.54 -3.65
C VAL A 106 -0.02 10.14 -3.66
N PRO A 107 -0.37 8.88 -3.38
CA PRO A 107 -1.76 8.44 -3.36
C PRO A 107 -2.58 9.21 -2.32
N ARG A 108 -3.85 9.50 -2.65
CA ARG A 108 -4.79 10.12 -1.69
C ARG A 108 -4.85 9.28 -0.41
N LYS A 109 -4.91 9.92 0.74
CA LYS A 109 -4.91 9.32 2.10
C LYS A 109 -3.53 8.81 2.56
N TYR A 110 -2.47 9.18 1.89
CA TYR A 110 -1.10 8.97 2.34
C TYR A 110 -0.39 10.31 2.42
N ASP A 111 0.45 10.47 3.43
CA ASP A 111 1.30 11.64 3.59
C ASP A 111 2.69 11.32 3.03
N SER A 112 3.38 12.37 2.55
CA SER A 112 4.69 12.22 1.95
C SER A 112 5.79 12.48 2.97
N LEU A 113 6.85 11.69 2.90
CA LEU A 113 8.08 11.85 3.65
C LEU A 113 9.24 12.03 2.67
N PRO A 114 9.93 13.17 2.67
CA PRO A 114 11.12 13.34 1.85
C PRO A 114 12.27 12.50 2.43
N VAL A 115 12.94 11.78 1.55
CA VAL A 115 14.07 10.92 1.87
C VAL A 115 15.22 11.28 0.95
N GLU A 116 16.38 11.60 1.52
CA GLU A 116 17.59 11.84 0.78
C GLU A 116 18.34 10.53 0.54
N LEU A 117 18.70 10.29 -0.70
CA LEU A 117 19.51 9.15 -1.12
C LEU A 117 21.01 9.49 -1.07
N ALA A 118 21.86 8.47 -1.07
CA ALA A 118 23.31 8.60 -1.01
C ALA A 118 23.92 9.39 -2.18
N ASP A 119 23.22 9.47 -3.31
CA ASP A 119 23.58 10.28 -4.47
C ASP A 119 23.17 11.76 -4.36
N GLY A 120 22.56 12.17 -3.24
CA GLY A 120 22.03 13.50 -3.02
C GLY A 120 20.64 13.75 -3.63
N THR A 121 20.04 12.75 -4.27
CA THR A 121 18.70 12.87 -4.81
C THR A 121 17.65 12.78 -3.70
N VAL A 122 16.66 13.68 -3.71
CA VAL A 122 15.54 13.62 -2.78
C VAL A 122 14.35 12.94 -3.46
N VAL A 123 13.81 11.93 -2.81
CA VAL A 123 12.62 11.19 -3.24
C VAL A 123 11.52 11.29 -2.19
N LEU A 124 10.27 11.17 -2.60
CA LEU A 124 9.13 11.19 -1.70
C LEU A 124 8.68 9.76 -1.41
N ALA A 125 8.95 9.26 -0.22
CA ALA A 125 8.27 8.11 0.34
C ALA A 125 6.89 8.55 0.83
N TRP A 126 5.97 7.60 1.01
CA TRP A 126 4.62 7.89 1.48
C TRP A 126 4.10 6.76 2.38
N ALA A 127 3.37 7.14 3.41
CA ALA A 127 2.75 6.24 4.37
C ALA A 127 1.43 6.83 4.88
N LYS A 128 0.61 6.00 5.51
CA LYS A 128 -0.54 6.48 6.29
C LYS A 128 -0.09 7.06 7.61
N ASP A 129 0.94 6.46 8.20
CA ASP A 129 1.60 6.91 9.41
C ASP A 129 3.05 7.28 9.08
N VAL A 130 3.24 8.55 8.77
CA VAL A 130 4.55 9.09 8.37
C VAL A 130 5.53 9.11 9.54
N GLU A 131 5.06 9.34 10.77
CA GLU A 131 5.91 9.36 11.95
C GLU A 131 6.51 7.97 12.21
N ALA A 132 5.68 6.92 12.16
CA ALA A 132 6.15 5.54 12.29
C ALA A 132 7.09 5.12 11.16
N LEU A 133 6.84 5.60 9.93
CA LEU A 133 7.75 5.38 8.79
C LEU A 133 9.08 6.08 9.02
N GLN A 134 9.07 7.33 9.46
CA GLN A 134 10.28 8.10 9.74
C GLN A 134 11.13 7.42 10.82
N ASP A 135 10.52 7.01 11.93
CA ASP A 135 11.21 6.28 13.00
C ASP A 135 11.84 4.98 12.51
N ALA A 136 11.14 4.23 11.66
CA ALA A 136 11.67 2.98 11.09
C ALA A 136 12.84 3.23 10.15
N LEU A 137 12.77 4.27 9.31
CA LEU A 137 13.85 4.65 8.40
C LEU A 137 15.05 5.23 9.15
N ASP A 138 14.85 6.02 10.19
CA ASP A 138 15.93 6.53 11.04
C ASP A 138 16.69 5.38 11.71
N ARG A 139 15.99 4.35 12.18
CA ARG A 139 16.64 3.14 12.72
C ARG A 139 17.44 2.42 11.66
N LEU A 140 16.90 2.31 10.45
CA LEU A 140 17.58 1.67 9.33
C LEU A 140 18.86 2.41 8.93
N VAL A 141 18.78 3.73 8.78
CA VAL A 141 19.94 4.57 8.42
C VAL A 141 21.03 4.52 9.50
N ARG A 142 20.64 4.56 10.78
CA ARG A 142 21.61 4.47 11.91
C ARG A 142 22.25 3.10 12.05
N ALA A 143 21.52 2.03 11.70
CA ALA A 143 22.02 0.66 11.77
C ALA A 143 22.94 0.29 10.59
N THR A 144 22.90 1.08 9.50
CA THR A 144 23.71 0.81 8.30
C THR A 144 25.05 1.53 8.44
N PRO A 145 26.20 0.82 8.51
CA PRO A 145 27.52 1.44 8.51
C PRO A 145 27.68 2.23 7.20
N LYS A 146 27.91 3.53 7.31
CA LYS A 146 28.39 4.30 6.15
C LYS A 146 29.84 3.87 5.93
N GLU A 147 30.08 3.13 4.87
CA GLU A 147 31.44 2.96 4.40
C GLU A 147 32.00 4.35 4.06
N ALA A 148 33.05 4.71 4.80
CA ALA A 148 33.75 5.97 4.64
C ALA A 148 34.62 5.94 3.36
#